data_8316bdf2de2a0734344e6a5258214968
#
_entry.id   8316bdf2de2a0734344e6a5258214968
#
_cell.length_a   1.000
_cell.length_b   1.000
_cell.length_c   1.000
_cell.angle_alpha   90.00
_cell.angle_beta   90.00
_cell.angle_gamma   90.00
#
_symmetry.space_group_name_H-M   'P 1'
#
loop_
_entity.id
_entity.type
_entity.pdbx_description
1 polymer ?
#
loop_
_entity_poly.entity_id
_entity_poly.type
_entity_poly.pdbx_seq_one_letter_code
_entity_poly.pdbx_strand_id
1 'polypeptide(L)'
;MMVSADDLVEVKPEAPLAQLVRSQDNDLPGRAKITYISRTGTYGPEIAEAQKTGAETGRVSQANLALMLDARQASAIAESWLHEAWVARNRALFALPPSALAVEPGDVIALRHGGRDHRLRVTDITDGGARQIEARARDLKIYEAGPARTRPVALPSRPVISNPTCAFLDLPLLTGSEPEGAAYIAAGQSPWPGSLAILKSASGVQYTQVGAISAPATMGVLLSDLAAGPLWRWDHGNGVEVQLTSGALQSLPDEVVLDGANVAAVQTETGAWEVLQFARAELIAPRRYRVTRLLRGQAGTDAEMPSRIAAGAAFVLIDTRLARVDLAVDDLSRPITWRLGPAGKAVTSETFKTTEHAFVGLGRRPLSPVHVSAKRTGGGVTIRWVRRTRTGGDNWEQLDVPLGETTEAYEIDILNNGSVLRTLEATRPDVLYGAADIIRDFGFVPEAIDCAIYQISATWGRGAPYFARV
;
A
#
# COMPACT_ATOMS: atom_id res chain seq x y z
N MET A 1 18.49 29.52 24.88
CA MET A 1 19.30 30.63 24.33
C MET A 1 18.49 31.39 23.29
N MET A 2 18.58 32.73 23.23
CA MET A 2 18.00 33.55 22.16
C MET A 2 19.09 33.86 21.15
N VAL A 3 18.78 33.70 19.86
CA VAL A 3 19.69 34.00 18.75
C VAL A 3 19.02 35.05 17.88
N SER A 4 19.69 36.18 17.71
CA SER A 4 19.25 37.30 16.87
C SER A 4 19.99 37.31 15.52
N ALA A 5 19.62 38.22 14.63
CA ALA A 5 20.31 38.36 13.36
C ALA A 5 21.80 38.72 13.52
N ASP A 6 22.13 39.48 14.58
CA ASP A 6 23.50 39.91 14.88
C ASP A 6 24.40 38.77 15.38
N ASP A 7 23.81 37.67 15.82
CA ASP A 7 24.53 36.45 16.26
C ASP A 7 24.83 35.51 15.11
N LEU A 8 24.26 35.73 13.91
CA LEU A 8 24.40 34.85 12.76
C LEU A 8 25.65 35.18 11.95
N VAL A 9 26.25 34.18 11.38
CA VAL A 9 27.46 34.28 10.55
C VAL A 9 27.14 33.87 9.10
N GLU A 10 27.65 34.66 8.16
CA GLU A 10 27.56 34.35 6.74
C GLU A 10 28.51 33.19 6.38
N VAL A 11 27.97 32.14 5.80
CA VAL A 11 28.76 30.94 5.39
C VAL A 11 29.23 31.05 3.95
N LYS A 12 28.41 31.67 3.09
CA LYS A 12 28.70 31.91 1.67
C LYS A 12 28.26 33.31 1.30
N PRO A 13 29.05 34.06 0.49
CA PRO A 13 28.65 35.36 -0.02
C PRO A 13 27.26 35.30 -0.66
N GLU A 14 26.42 36.29 -0.33
CA GLU A 14 25.04 36.44 -0.84
C GLU A 14 24.03 35.35 -0.37
N ALA A 15 24.43 34.39 0.47
CA ALA A 15 23.47 33.42 1.05
C ALA A 15 22.69 34.09 2.22
N PRO A 16 21.41 33.74 2.41
CA PRO A 16 20.67 34.26 3.55
C PRO A 16 21.26 33.74 4.87
N LEU A 17 21.39 34.64 5.87
CA LEU A 17 21.93 34.31 7.20
C LEU A 17 21.14 33.18 7.90
N ALA A 18 19.84 33.05 7.62
CA ALA A 18 19.01 31.98 8.08
C ALA A 18 18.02 31.59 6.97
N GLN A 19 17.89 30.29 6.73
CA GLN A 19 16.93 29.74 5.79
C GLN A 19 15.88 28.96 6.57
N LEU A 20 14.61 29.37 6.47
CA LEU A 20 13.46 28.66 7.01
C LEU A 20 12.82 27.85 5.89
N VAL A 21 12.82 26.55 6.03
CA VAL A 21 12.22 25.61 5.07
C VAL A 21 11.02 24.95 5.70
N ARG A 22 9.91 24.93 4.99
CA ARG A 22 8.71 24.22 5.40
C ARG A 22 8.47 23.04 4.47
N SER A 23 8.44 21.84 5.04
CA SER A 23 8.09 20.62 4.28
C SER A 23 6.65 20.68 3.81
N GLN A 24 6.37 20.02 2.69
CA GLN A 24 5.01 19.93 2.15
C GLN A 24 4.11 19.10 3.07
N ASP A 25 2.84 19.48 3.16
CA ASP A 25 1.88 18.80 4.04
C ASP A 25 1.63 17.36 3.60
N ASN A 26 1.78 17.05 2.30
CA ASN A 26 1.67 15.69 1.74
C ASN A 26 2.80 14.76 2.17
N ASP A 27 3.94 15.30 2.62
CA ASP A 27 5.06 14.50 3.11
C ASP A 27 4.91 14.08 4.57
N LEU A 28 3.92 14.65 5.27
CA LEU A 28 3.72 14.43 6.69
C LEU A 28 2.70 13.31 6.94
N PRO A 29 2.83 12.58 8.06
CA PRO A 29 1.86 11.57 8.41
C PRO A 29 0.51 12.21 8.78
N GLY A 30 -0.57 11.70 8.19
CA GLY A 30 -1.94 12.01 8.62
C GLY A 30 -2.32 11.22 9.87
N ARG A 31 -1.60 10.10 10.13
CA ARG A 31 -1.84 9.21 11.26
C ARG A 31 -0.52 8.72 11.86
N ALA A 32 -0.54 8.50 13.18
CA ALA A 32 0.53 7.81 13.91
C ALA A 32 -0.04 6.57 14.58
N LYS A 33 0.62 5.42 14.41
CA LYS A 33 0.27 4.14 15.03
C LYS A 33 1.40 3.67 15.92
N ILE A 34 1.08 3.31 17.15
CA ILE A 34 2.04 2.78 18.12
C ILE A 34 1.55 1.41 18.58
N THR A 35 2.36 0.39 18.34
CA THR A 35 2.15 -0.94 18.94
C THR A 35 2.86 -0.95 20.29
N TYR A 36 2.16 -1.38 21.34
CA TYR A 36 2.66 -1.44 22.71
C TYR A 36 2.18 -2.70 23.42
N ILE A 37 2.75 -3.05 24.56
CA ILE A 37 2.27 -4.16 25.40
C ILE A 37 1.23 -3.59 26.36
N SER A 38 0.00 -4.11 26.31
CA SER A 38 -1.07 -3.66 27.19
C SER A 38 -0.78 -4.06 28.65
N ARG A 39 -0.96 -3.10 29.56
CA ARG A 39 -0.88 -3.36 31.01
C ARG A 39 -2.10 -4.11 31.53
N THR A 40 -3.19 -4.11 30.78
CA THR A 40 -4.47 -4.70 31.18
C THR A 40 -4.75 -5.98 30.38
N GLY A 41 -5.39 -6.94 31.00
CA GLY A 41 -5.78 -8.20 30.34
C GLY A 41 -4.63 -9.22 30.30
N THR A 42 -4.30 -9.72 29.12
CA THR A 42 -3.33 -10.82 28.90
C THR A 42 -1.90 -10.34 28.62
N TYR A 43 -1.61 -9.06 28.83
CA TYR A 43 -0.31 -8.45 28.51
C TYR A 43 0.09 -8.64 27.03
N GLY A 44 -0.91 -8.68 26.16
CA GLY A 44 -0.72 -8.78 24.70
C GLY A 44 -0.39 -7.44 24.06
N PRO A 45 0.11 -7.46 22.81
CA PRO A 45 0.32 -6.25 22.02
C PRO A 45 -1.02 -5.63 21.62
N GLU A 46 -1.10 -4.31 21.77
CA GLU A 46 -2.21 -3.47 21.34
C GLU A 46 -1.69 -2.30 20.51
N ILE A 47 -2.60 -1.66 19.78
CA ILE A 47 -2.27 -0.50 18.94
C ILE A 47 -3.03 0.71 19.45
N ALA A 48 -2.30 1.81 19.66
CA ALA A 48 -2.85 3.15 19.81
C ALA A 48 -2.66 3.92 18.51
N GLU A 49 -3.70 4.63 18.09
CA GLU A 49 -3.68 5.44 16.88
C GLU A 49 -4.08 6.87 17.20
N ALA A 50 -3.35 7.83 16.60
CA ALA A 50 -3.71 9.23 16.56
C ALA A 50 -3.91 9.66 15.11
N GLN A 51 -4.92 10.49 14.86
CA GLN A 51 -5.22 11.04 13.54
C GLN A 51 -5.28 12.57 13.61
N LYS A 52 -4.67 13.23 12.65
CA LYS A 52 -4.75 14.67 12.52
C LYS A 52 -6.01 15.06 11.75
N THR A 53 -6.89 15.80 12.41
CA THR A 53 -8.09 16.34 11.78
C THR A 53 -7.71 17.34 10.68
N GLY A 54 -8.30 17.20 9.50
CA GLY A 54 -8.06 18.09 8.36
C GLY A 54 -6.72 17.85 7.63
N ALA A 55 -6.02 16.74 7.89
CA ALA A 55 -4.89 16.33 7.06
C ALA A 55 -5.42 15.57 5.83
N GLU A 56 -5.05 16.02 4.65
CA GLU A 56 -5.41 15.39 3.37
C GLU A 56 -4.49 14.22 3.00
N THR A 57 -3.38 14.06 3.75
CA THR A 57 -2.40 13.00 3.51
C THR A 57 -2.87 11.65 4.04
N GLY A 58 -2.71 10.60 3.22
CA GLY A 58 -2.95 9.20 3.61
C GLY A 58 -1.77 8.53 4.32
N ARG A 59 -0.64 9.22 4.50
CA ARG A 59 0.58 8.64 5.09
C ARG A 59 0.39 8.25 6.55
N VAL A 60 0.89 7.08 6.92
CA VAL A 60 0.85 6.54 8.29
C VAL A 60 2.28 6.34 8.79
N SER A 61 2.61 6.95 9.93
CA SER A 61 3.83 6.61 10.66
C SER A 61 3.55 5.52 11.69
N GLN A 62 4.39 4.49 11.74
CA GLN A 62 4.23 3.36 12.67
C GLN A 62 5.48 3.17 13.51
N ALA A 63 5.30 2.83 14.79
CA ALA A 63 6.39 2.49 15.69
C ALA A 63 5.97 1.37 16.63
N ASN A 64 6.91 0.48 16.95
CA ASN A 64 6.75 -0.56 17.96
C ASN A 64 7.49 -0.14 19.23
N LEU A 65 6.75 0.03 20.31
CA LEU A 65 7.30 0.31 21.62
C LEU A 65 7.28 -0.96 22.46
N ALA A 66 8.45 -1.49 22.79
CA ALA A 66 8.59 -2.61 23.71
C ALA A 66 8.36 -2.14 25.18
N LEU A 67 7.27 -1.39 25.40
CA LEU A 67 6.90 -0.82 26.69
C LEU A 67 5.50 -1.31 27.10
N MET A 68 5.36 -1.57 28.39
CA MET A 68 4.05 -1.88 28.98
C MET A 68 3.34 -0.57 29.34
N LEU A 69 2.26 -0.27 28.64
CA LEU A 69 1.50 0.97 28.78
C LEU A 69 0.02 0.68 29.01
N ASP A 70 -0.69 1.64 29.60
CA ASP A 70 -2.14 1.67 29.50
C ASP A 70 -2.58 2.38 28.19
N ALA A 71 -3.81 2.16 27.76
CA ALA A 71 -4.35 2.70 26.51
C ALA A 71 -4.29 4.24 26.46
N ARG A 72 -4.40 4.93 27.60
CA ARG A 72 -4.33 6.40 27.67
C ARG A 72 -2.90 6.89 27.45
N GLN A 73 -1.93 6.23 28.10
CA GLN A 73 -0.53 6.55 27.92
C GLN A 73 -0.11 6.33 26.45
N ALA A 74 -0.51 5.21 25.86
CA ALA A 74 -0.20 4.89 24.48
C ALA A 74 -0.85 5.90 23.50
N SER A 75 -2.12 6.28 23.71
CA SER A 75 -2.79 7.30 22.89
C SER A 75 -2.13 8.66 23.04
N ALA A 76 -1.77 9.08 24.26
CA ALA A 76 -1.09 10.35 24.48
C ALA A 76 0.29 10.39 23.77
N ILE A 77 1.02 9.28 23.77
CA ILE A 77 2.30 9.16 23.05
C ILE A 77 2.07 9.27 21.53
N ALA A 78 1.04 8.58 20.99
CA ALA A 78 0.71 8.66 19.58
C ALA A 78 0.30 10.07 19.14
N GLU A 79 -0.52 10.75 19.95
CA GLU A 79 -0.93 12.14 19.72
C GLU A 79 0.27 13.09 19.77
N SER A 80 1.13 12.96 20.78
CA SER A 80 2.35 13.78 20.93
C SER A 80 3.28 13.57 19.76
N TRP A 81 3.51 12.34 19.34
CA TRP A 81 4.36 12.02 18.18
C TRP A 81 3.83 12.60 16.88
N LEU A 82 2.51 12.46 16.62
CA LEU A 82 1.88 13.04 15.44
C LEU A 82 1.99 14.57 15.44
N HIS A 83 1.73 15.21 16.58
CA HIS A 83 1.84 16.65 16.74
C HIS A 83 3.29 17.12 16.52
N GLU A 84 4.27 16.42 17.12
CA GLU A 84 5.70 16.73 16.95
C GLU A 84 6.13 16.64 15.49
N ALA A 85 5.69 15.60 14.75
CA ALA A 85 5.98 15.45 13.33
C ALA A 85 5.47 16.66 12.51
N TRP A 86 4.28 17.16 12.84
CA TRP A 86 3.70 18.33 12.16
C TRP A 86 4.37 19.66 12.55
N VAL A 87 4.81 19.82 13.77
CA VAL A 87 5.56 21.01 14.20
C VAL A 87 6.95 20.99 13.57
N ALA A 88 7.62 19.84 13.56
CA ALA A 88 8.97 19.64 13.02
C ALA A 88 9.08 19.84 11.49
N ARG A 89 7.94 20.02 10.77
CA ARG A 89 7.95 20.37 9.34
C ARG A 89 8.65 21.67 9.02
N ASN A 90 8.70 22.61 9.99
CA ASN A 90 9.44 23.84 9.86
C ASN A 90 10.87 23.57 10.32
N ARG A 91 11.82 23.67 9.39
CA ARG A 91 13.25 23.52 9.63
C ARG A 91 13.95 24.86 9.47
N ALA A 92 15.04 25.02 10.16
CA ALA A 92 15.91 26.20 10.03
C ALA A 92 17.34 25.74 9.78
N LEU A 93 17.99 26.39 8.85
CA LEU A 93 19.41 26.27 8.55
C LEU A 93 20.03 27.64 8.75
N PHE A 94 21.02 27.75 9.62
CA PHE A 94 21.73 29.00 9.89
C PHE A 94 23.12 28.68 10.47
N ALA A 95 23.98 29.70 10.60
CA ALA A 95 25.30 29.49 11.18
C ALA A 95 25.55 30.46 12.34
N LEU A 96 26.24 29.93 13.33
CA LEU A 96 26.76 30.69 14.48
C LEU A 96 28.29 30.78 14.41
N PRO A 97 28.88 31.79 15.08
CA PRO A 97 30.33 31.89 15.17
C PRO A 97 30.92 30.65 15.89
N PRO A 98 32.17 30.28 15.59
CA PRO A 98 32.85 29.16 16.23
C PRO A 98 32.91 29.24 17.77
N SER A 99 32.79 30.48 18.33
CA SER A 99 32.75 30.72 19.78
C SER A 99 31.46 30.23 20.47
N ALA A 100 30.39 29.95 19.71
CA ALA A 100 29.10 29.54 20.26
C ALA A 100 29.11 28.04 20.67
N LEU A 101 30.13 27.62 21.42
CA LEU A 101 30.36 26.21 21.82
C LEU A 101 29.32 25.66 22.80
N ALA A 102 28.57 26.56 23.47
CA ALA A 102 27.53 26.15 24.41
C ALA A 102 26.28 25.56 23.76
N VAL A 103 26.13 25.64 22.41
CA VAL A 103 25.01 25.09 21.69
C VAL A 103 25.36 23.66 21.27
N GLU A 104 24.52 22.69 21.66
CA GLU A 104 24.69 21.26 21.37
C GLU A 104 23.44 20.71 20.65
N PRO A 105 23.58 19.57 19.90
CA PRO A 105 22.44 18.84 19.40
C PRO A 105 21.49 18.43 20.52
N GLY A 106 20.20 18.73 20.36
CA GLY A 106 19.17 18.53 21.39
C GLY A 106 18.74 19.80 22.10
N ASP A 107 19.55 20.85 22.07
CA ASP A 107 19.22 22.14 22.68
C ASP A 107 18.03 22.84 22.02
N VAL A 108 17.32 23.62 22.82
CA VAL A 108 16.24 24.47 22.36
C VAL A 108 16.68 25.93 22.34
N ILE A 109 16.62 26.51 21.16
CA ILE A 109 16.95 27.90 20.92
C ILE A 109 15.73 28.68 20.43
N ALA A 110 15.72 30.00 20.62
CA ALA A 110 14.77 30.91 20.03
C ALA A 110 15.49 31.75 18.96
N LEU A 111 15.25 31.46 17.69
CA LEU A 111 15.78 32.23 16.56
C LEU A 111 14.82 33.37 16.23
N ARG A 112 15.30 34.60 16.34
CA ARG A 112 14.57 35.80 15.89
C ARG A 112 14.82 36.04 14.41
N HIS A 113 13.82 35.76 13.57
CA HIS A 113 13.91 35.94 12.12
C HIS A 113 12.57 36.43 11.56
N GLY A 114 12.61 37.40 10.62
CA GLY A 114 11.41 37.99 10.01
C GLY A 114 10.43 38.61 11.01
N GLY A 115 10.95 39.22 12.11
CA GLY A 115 10.14 39.83 13.15
C GLY A 115 9.39 38.86 14.08
N ARG A 116 9.70 37.56 14.01
CA ARG A 116 9.11 36.52 14.85
C ARG A 116 10.17 35.68 15.55
N ASP A 117 9.81 35.16 16.71
CA ASP A 117 10.66 34.22 17.45
C ASP A 117 10.26 32.78 17.09
N HIS A 118 11.20 32.07 16.49
CA HIS A 118 11.03 30.64 16.12
C HIS A 118 11.71 29.79 17.18
N ARG A 119 10.93 29.02 17.92
CA ARG A 119 11.46 28.01 18.86
C ARG A 119 11.88 26.78 18.10
N LEU A 120 13.16 26.48 18.16
CA LEU A 120 13.79 25.41 17.37
C LEU A 120 14.58 24.50 18.28
N ARG A 121 14.54 23.21 18.01
CA ARG A 121 15.44 22.22 18.60
C ARG A 121 16.55 21.95 17.61
N VAL A 122 17.78 22.08 18.04
CA VAL A 122 18.97 21.75 17.26
C VAL A 122 18.99 20.24 17.00
N THR A 123 19.10 19.84 15.72
CA THR A 123 19.17 18.44 15.33
C THR A 123 20.54 18.00 14.92
N ASP A 124 21.29 18.90 14.30
CA ASP A 124 22.66 18.64 13.86
C ASP A 124 23.51 19.90 13.89
N ILE A 125 24.81 19.74 14.10
CA ILE A 125 25.82 20.79 14.07
C ILE A 125 27.01 20.30 13.27
N THR A 126 27.36 21.06 12.23
CA THR A 126 28.58 20.83 11.46
C THR A 126 29.58 21.96 11.77
N ASP A 127 30.68 21.61 12.41
CA ASP A 127 31.76 22.55 12.75
C ASP A 127 32.73 22.70 11.58
N GLY A 128 33.07 23.97 11.27
CA GLY A 128 33.98 24.35 10.21
C GLY A 128 34.47 25.79 10.43
N GLY A 129 34.55 26.60 9.37
CA GLY A 129 34.82 28.06 9.49
C GLY A 129 33.71 28.80 10.24
N ALA A 130 32.54 28.25 10.33
CA ALA A 130 31.42 28.63 11.15
C ALA A 130 30.71 27.36 11.64
N ARG A 131 29.90 27.45 12.70
CA ARG A 131 29.07 26.35 13.20
C ARG A 131 27.74 26.35 12.44
N GLN A 132 27.61 25.49 11.46
CA GLN A 132 26.38 25.34 10.70
C GLN A 132 25.40 24.49 11.50
N ILE A 133 24.21 25.06 11.75
CA ILE A 133 23.18 24.46 12.62
C ILE A 133 21.97 24.08 11.75
N GLU A 134 21.57 22.81 11.83
CA GLU A 134 20.26 22.36 11.41
C GLU A 134 19.35 22.23 12.65
N ALA A 135 18.17 22.86 12.58
CA ALA A 135 17.23 22.83 13.68
C ALA A 135 15.78 22.66 13.17
N ARG A 136 14.92 22.12 14.02
CA ARG A 136 13.50 21.89 13.71
C ARG A 136 12.62 22.62 14.72
N ALA A 137 11.48 23.09 14.25
CA ALA A 137 10.51 23.72 15.14
C ALA A 137 10.05 22.75 16.25
N ARG A 138 9.85 23.29 17.44
CA ARG A 138 9.40 22.58 18.63
C ARG A 138 8.28 23.35 19.33
N ASP A 139 7.25 22.63 19.76
CA ASP A 139 6.18 23.12 20.63
C ASP A 139 6.30 22.50 22.02
N LEU A 140 6.53 23.32 23.05
CA LEU A 140 6.65 22.85 24.43
C LEU A 140 5.32 22.36 25.00
N LYS A 141 4.19 22.84 24.48
CA LYS A 141 2.85 22.48 24.93
C LYS A 141 2.52 21.00 24.68
N ILE A 142 3.25 20.35 23.77
CA ILE A 142 3.09 18.91 23.49
C ILE A 142 3.32 18.06 24.75
N TYR A 143 4.21 18.52 25.64
CA TYR A 143 4.60 17.78 26.84
C TYR A 143 3.84 18.24 28.09
N GLU A 144 2.99 19.25 27.96
CA GLU A 144 2.07 19.61 29.06
C GLU A 144 0.97 18.56 29.10
N ALA A 145 0.99 17.74 30.13
CA ALA A 145 -0.07 16.76 30.36
C ALA A 145 -1.40 17.49 30.45
N GLY A 146 -2.26 17.33 29.44
CA GLY A 146 -3.63 17.79 29.52
C GLY A 146 -4.32 17.15 30.73
N PRO A 147 -5.30 17.82 31.35
CA PRO A 147 -6.04 17.22 32.47
C PRO A 147 -6.61 15.89 32.02
N ALA A 148 -6.29 14.84 32.78
CA ALA A 148 -6.79 13.50 32.51
C ALA A 148 -8.35 13.58 32.49
N ARG A 149 -8.93 13.54 31.30
CA ARG A 149 -10.38 13.45 31.16
C ARG A 149 -10.79 12.10 31.71
N THR A 150 -11.12 12.06 32.99
CA THR A 150 -11.80 10.92 33.62
C THR A 150 -13.17 10.78 32.95
N ARG A 151 -13.21 9.97 31.90
CA ARG A 151 -14.47 9.47 31.40
C ARG A 151 -14.99 8.50 32.45
N PRO A 152 -16.20 8.69 33.00
CA PRO A 152 -16.76 7.72 33.92
C PRO A 152 -16.72 6.36 33.22
N VAL A 153 -16.12 5.39 33.88
CA VAL A 153 -16.13 3.99 33.43
C VAL A 153 -17.57 3.52 33.59
N ALA A 154 -18.38 3.71 32.54
CA ALA A 154 -19.57 2.88 32.40
C ALA A 154 -19.01 1.45 32.35
N LEU A 155 -19.43 0.61 33.30
CA LEU A 155 -19.14 -0.82 33.28
C LEU A 155 -19.62 -1.31 31.90
N PRO A 156 -18.73 -1.70 30.98
CA PRO A 156 -19.16 -2.11 29.65
C PRO A 156 -19.99 -3.38 29.88
N SER A 157 -21.24 -3.35 29.44
CA SER A 157 -21.91 -4.61 29.14
C SER A 157 -20.97 -5.31 28.17
N ARG A 158 -20.41 -6.47 28.55
CA ARG A 158 -19.48 -7.19 27.69
C ARG A 158 -20.21 -7.60 26.43
N PRO A 159 -20.02 -6.92 25.29
CA PRO A 159 -20.62 -7.37 24.06
C PRO A 159 -20.07 -8.76 23.75
N VAL A 160 -20.92 -9.64 23.29
CA VAL A 160 -20.50 -10.95 22.79
C VAL A 160 -19.63 -10.67 21.57
N ILE A 161 -18.34 -10.93 21.68
CA ILE A 161 -17.36 -10.74 20.61
C ILE A 161 -17.49 -11.97 19.70
N SER A 162 -17.98 -11.77 18.48
CA SER A 162 -17.99 -12.79 17.43
C SER A 162 -16.57 -12.98 16.84
N ASN A 163 -16.35 -14.05 16.07
CA ASN A 163 -15.12 -14.22 15.32
C ASN A 163 -15.01 -13.15 14.23
N PRO A 164 -13.79 -12.67 13.92
CA PRO A 164 -13.60 -11.71 12.84
C PRO A 164 -13.89 -12.33 11.47
N THR A 165 -14.50 -11.54 10.57
CA THR A 165 -14.50 -11.83 9.14
C THR A 165 -13.17 -11.36 8.58
N CYS A 166 -12.48 -12.22 7.83
CA CYS A 166 -11.15 -11.93 7.29
C CYS A 166 -11.12 -12.19 5.79
N ALA A 167 -10.36 -11.38 5.07
CA ALA A 167 -9.98 -11.60 3.68
C ALA A 167 -8.45 -11.55 3.58
N PHE A 168 -7.89 -12.53 2.88
CA PHE A 168 -6.46 -12.62 2.56
C PHE A 168 -6.28 -12.20 1.11
N LEU A 169 -5.56 -11.11 0.89
CA LEU A 169 -5.41 -10.51 -0.42
C LEU A 169 -3.96 -10.68 -0.87
N ASP A 170 -3.77 -11.55 -1.85
CA ASP A 170 -2.51 -11.67 -2.58
C ASP A 170 -2.59 -10.69 -3.76
N LEU A 171 -1.96 -9.54 -3.62
CA LEU A 171 -2.04 -8.44 -4.56
C LEU A 171 -0.69 -8.22 -5.25
N PRO A 172 -0.69 -7.69 -6.49
CA PRO A 172 0.54 -7.17 -7.08
C PRO A 172 1.04 -5.97 -6.28
N LEU A 173 2.22 -5.45 -6.65
CA LEU A 173 2.71 -4.20 -6.09
C LEU A 173 1.73 -3.07 -6.44
N LEU A 174 1.22 -2.37 -5.44
CA LEU A 174 0.23 -1.30 -5.60
C LEU A 174 0.89 0.04 -5.91
N THR A 175 2.04 0.31 -5.30
CA THR A 175 2.83 1.53 -5.48
C THR A 175 4.20 1.26 -6.13
N GLY A 176 4.57 -0.01 -6.32
CA GLY A 176 5.87 -0.42 -6.84
C GLY A 176 7.02 -0.30 -5.84
N SER A 177 6.75 0.10 -4.60
CA SER A 177 7.74 0.27 -3.52
C SER A 177 7.61 -0.75 -2.39
N GLU A 178 6.57 -1.58 -2.42
CA GLU A 178 6.37 -2.63 -1.44
C GLU A 178 7.39 -3.76 -1.61
N PRO A 179 7.72 -4.50 -0.52
CA PRO A 179 8.45 -5.75 -0.64
C PRO A 179 7.71 -6.75 -1.56
N GLU A 180 8.43 -7.49 -2.37
CA GLU A 180 7.85 -8.45 -3.32
C GLU A 180 7.02 -9.57 -2.65
N GLY A 181 7.29 -9.87 -1.38
CA GLY A 181 6.51 -10.80 -0.56
C GLY A 181 5.41 -10.13 0.28
N ALA A 182 5.01 -8.90 -0.03
CA ALA A 182 3.95 -8.21 0.68
C ALA A 182 2.61 -8.94 0.49
N ALA A 183 1.99 -9.29 1.61
CA ALA A 183 0.66 -9.89 1.68
C ALA A 183 -0.27 -8.94 2.46
N TYR A 184 -1.53 -8.89 2.08
CA TYR A 184 -2.49 -8.01 2.73
C TYR A 184 -3.60 -8.81 3.40
N ILE A 185 -3.97 -8.38 4.61
CA ILE A 185 -5.04 -8.99 5.38
C ILE A 185 -6.05 -7.90 5.78
N ALA A 186 -7.28 -8.06 5.36
CA ALA A 186 -8.42 -7.27 5.78
C ALA A 186 -9.19 -8.02 6.86
N ALA A 187 -9.67 -7.32 7.88
CA ALA A 187 -10.58 -7.90 8.85
C ALA A 187 -11.65 -6.91 9.28
N GLY A 188 -12.85 -7.45 9.51
CA GLY A 188 -13.99 -6.77 10.09
C GLY A 188 -14.58 -7.56 11.25
N GLN A 189 -15.05 -6.87 12.26
CA GLN A 189 -15.70 -7.46 13.42
C GLN A 189 -16.69 -6.46 14.03
N SER A 190 -17.81 -6.94 14.51
CA SER A 190 -18.79 -6.11 15.21
C SER A 190 -19.24 -6.80 16.49
N PRO A 191 -19.10 -6.15 17.67
CA PRO A 191 -18.39 -4.89 17.88
C PRO A 191 -16.88 -5.01 17.67
N TRP A 192 -16.23 -3.90 17.31
CA TRP A 192 -14.77 -3.87 17.14
C TRP A 192 -14.06 -3.93 18.51
N PRO A 193 -13.10 -4.85 18.71
CA PRO A 193 -12.47 -5.07 20.02
C PRO A 193 -11.31 -4.13 20.37
N GLY A 194 -11.10 -3.07 19.59
CA GLY A 194 -9.96 -2.15 19.72
C GLY A 194 -8.82 -2.50 18.76
N SER A 195 -8.35 -3.73 18.75
CA SER A 195 -7.39 -4.23 17.76
C SER A 195 -7.47 -5.75 17.61
N LEU A 196 -7.04 -6.26 16.46
CA LEU A 196 -6.88 -7.69 16.19
C LEU A 196 -5.40 -8.02 16.02
N ALA A 197 -4.93 -9.06 16.69
CA ALA A 197 -3.62 -9.66 16.44
C ALA A 197 -3.68 -10.57 15.22
N ILE A 198 -2.62 -10.56 14.41
CA ILE A 198 -2.41 -11.48 13.30
C ILE A 198 -1.27 -12.40 13.68
N LEU A 199 -1.55 -13.69 13.74
CA LEU A 199 -0.59 -14.72 14.04
C LEU A 199 -0.48 -15.71 12.89
N LYS A 200 0.75 -16.21 12.64
CA LYS A 200 0.99 -17.27 11.67
C LYS A 200 1.65 -18.48 12.32
N SER A 201 1.43 -19.64 11.76
CA SER A 201 2.07 -20.90 12.17
C SER A 201 2.25 -21.82 10.96
N ALA A 202 3.45 -22.32 10.75
CA ALA A 202 3.70 -23.36 9.75
C ALA A 202 3.26 -24.75 10.23
N SER A 203 3.21 -24.98 11.54
CA SER A 203 2.86 -26.29 12.14
C SER A 203 1.43 -26.39 12.67
N GLY A 204 0.70 -25.24 12.74
CA GLY A 204 -0.60 -25.16 13.39
C GLY A 204 -0.57 -25.19 14.93
N VAL A 205 0.60 -25.33 15.55
CA VAL A 205 0.77 -25.47 16.99
C VAL A 205 1.42 -24.26 17.62
N GLN A 206 2.57 -23.83 17.10
CA GLN A 206 3.29 -22.64 17.57
C GLN A 206 2.95 -21.44 16.69
N TYR A 207 2.40 -20.40 17.27
CA TYR A 207 2.00 -19.18 16.59
C TYR A 207 2.96 -18.03 16.90
N THR A 208 3.38 -17.35 15.83
CA THR A 208 4.16 -16.12 15.91
C THR A 208 3.30 -14.96 15.48
N GLN A 209 3.27 -13.89 16.25
CA GLN A 209 2.58 -12.68 15.85
C GLN A 209 3.39 -11.94 14.79
N VAL A 210 2.76 -11.63 13.66
CA VAL A 210 3.38 -10.97 12.51
C VAL A 210 2.78 -9.60 12.21
N GLY A 211 1.67 -9.25 12.87
CA GLY A 211 1.03 -7.96 12.66
C GLY A 211 -0.15 -7.73 13.58
N ALA A 212 -0.80 -6.59 13.39
CA ALA A 212 -2.05 -6.26 14.05
C ALA A 212 -2.89 -5.32 13.17
N ILE A 213 -4.21 -5.37 13.34
CA ILE A 213 -5.19 -4.51 12.67
C ILE A 213 -5.81 -3.59 13.71
N SER A 214 -5.66 -2.28 13.53
CA SER A 214 -6.11 -1.26 14.50
C SER A 214 -7.54 -0.79 14.28
N ALA A 215 -8.06 -0.94 13.06
CA ALA A 215 -9.41 -0.50 12.70
C ALA A 215 -10.05 -1.51 11.73
N PRO A 216 -11.37 -1.68 11.74
CA PRO A 216 -12.03 -2.59 10.82
C PRO A 216 -11.84 -2.11 9.38
N ALA A 217 -11.49 -3.01 8.48
CA ALA A 217 -11.38 -2.75 7.06
C ALA A 217 -12.76 -2.40 6.47
N THR A 218 -12.79 -1.56 5.44
CA THR A 218 -13.99 -1.38 4.63
C THR A 218 -14.13 -2.57 3.70
N MET A 219 -15.05 -3.47 4.01
CA MET A 219 -15.23 -4.72 3.29
C MET A 219 -16.68 -5.17 3.25
N GLY A 220 -17.01 -6.00 2.28
CA GLY A 220 -18.35 -6.51 2.07
C GLY A 220 -18.40 -7.54 0.95
N VAL A 221 -19.56 -7.67 0.32
CA VAL A 221 -19.79 -8.60 -0.79
C VAL A 221 -20.56 -7.90 -1.91
N LEU A 222 -20.35 -8.37 -3.12
CA LEU A 222 -21.14 -7.96 -4.29
C LEU A 222 -22.57 -8.50 -4.16
N LEU A 223 -23.56 -7.68 -4.47
CA LEU A 223 -24.98 -8.09 -4.57
C LEU A 223 -25.43 -8.31 -6.00
N SER A 224 -24.66 -7.87 -6.97
CA SER A 224 -24.90 -8.08 -8.39
C SER A 224 -23.63 -8.57 -9.07
N ASP A 225 -23.79 -9.20 -10.21
CA ASP A 225 -22.66 -9.60 -11.04
C ASP A 225 -21.91 -8.36 -11.57
N LEU A 226 -20.60 -8.48 -11.70
CA LEU A 226 -19.74 -7.51 -12.32
C LEU A 226 -19.14 -8.10 -13.60
N ALA A 227 -19.62 -7.63 -14.76
CA ALA A 227 -19.12 -8.08 -16.05
C ALA A 227 -17.69 -7.55 -16.32
N ALA A 228 -16.97 -8.18 -17.24
CA ALA A 228 -15.72 -7.64 -17.76
C ALA A 228 -15.94 -6.24 -18.30
N GLY A 229 -14.94 -5.38 -18.12
CA GLY A 229 -14.96 -3.99 -18.55
C GLY A 229 -13.76 -3.62 -19.44
N PRO A 230 -13.77 -2.44 -20.03
CA PRO A 230 -12.65 -1.95 -20.81
C PRO A 230 -11.44 -1.72 -19.90
N LEU A 231 -10.25 -2.02 -20.42
CA LEU A 231 -8.97 -1.74 -19.77
C LEU A 231 -8.46 -0.34 -20.15
N TRP A 232 -7.67 0.27 -19.26
CA TRP A 232 -6.95 1.55 -19.44
C TRP A 232 -7.84 2.74 -19.81
N ARG A 233 -9.11 2.66 -19.49
CA ARG A 233 -10.09 3.75 -19.67
C ARG A 233 -11.25 3.56 -18.69
N TRP A 234 -12.00 4.63 -18.50
CA TRP A 234 -13.21 4.58 -17.69
C TRP A 234 -14.25 3.61 -18.25
N ASP A 235 -14.70 2.72 -17.39
CA ASP A 235 -15.87 1.87 -17.62
C ASP A 235 -17.11 2.62 -17.15
N HIS A 236 -17.89 3.09 -18.12
CA HIS A 236 -19.15 3.79 -17.88
C HIS A 236 -20.36 2.85 -17.98
N GLY A 237 -20.17 1.68 -18.57
CA GLY A 237 -21.24 0.72 -18.85
C GLY A 237 -21.56 -0.20 -17.71
N ASN A 238 -20.55 -0.54 -16.90
CA ASN A 238 -20.71 -1.45 -15.77
C ASN A 238 -20.87 -0.71 -14.45
N GLY A 239 -21.60 -1.34 -13.55
CA GLY A 239 -21.73 -0.93 -12.17
C GLY A 239 -22.05 -2.13 -11.33
N VAL A 240 -21.76 -2.06 -10.05
CA VAL A 240 -21.98 -3.17 -9.12
C VAL A 240 -22.60 -2.66 -7.83
N GLU A 241 -23.48 -3.45 -7.26
CA GLU A 241 -24.01 -3.20 -5.93
C GLU A 241 -23.21 -3.96 -4.89
N VAL A 242 -22.80 -3.24 -3.84
CA VAL A 242 -21.95 -3.74 -2.77
C VAL A 242 -22.67 -3.60 -1.44
N GLN A 243 -22.80 -4.68 -0.69
CA GLN A 243 -23.25 -4.66 0.70
C GLN A 243 -22.02 -4.68 1.60
N LEU A 244 -21.78 -3.59 2.32
CA LEU A 244 -20.68 -3.52 3.27
C LEU A 244 -21.06 -4.18 4.60
N THR A 245 -20.12 -4.94 5.16
CA THR A 245 -20.16 -5.43 6.54
C THR A 245 -19.58 -4.40 7.50
N SER A 246 -18.58 -3.63 7.03
CA SER A 246 -17.92 -2.56 7.81
C SER A 246 -17.46 -1.43 6.89
N GLY A 247 -17.29 -0.22 7.44
CA GLY A 247 -16.84 0.96 6.73
C GLY A 247 -17.91 1.68 5.92
N ALA A 248 -17.46 2.56 5.03
CA ALA A 248 -18.30 3.34 4.12
C ALA A 248 -17.50 3.64 2.84
N LEU A 249 -18.21 3.85 1.72
CA LEU A 249 -17.64 4.30 0.45
C LEU A 249 -18.02 5.75 0.21
N GLN A 250 -17.25 6.45 -0.59
CA GLN A 250 -17.50 7.83 -0.98
C GLN A 250 -17.23 8.03 -2.47
N SER A 251 -18.01 8.92 -3.09
CA SER A 251 -17.73 9.40 -4.44
C SER A 251 -16.59 10.42 -4.39
N LEU A 252 -15.68 10.34 -5.35
CA LEU A 252 -14.57 11.28 -5.49
C LEU A 252 -14.49 11.81 -6.92
N PRO A 253 -13.92 13.00 -7.13
CA PRO A 253 -13.60 13.51 -8.48
C PRO A 253 -12.64 12.57 -9.22
N ASP A 254 -12.74 12.58 -10.56
CA ASP A 254 -11.93 11.71 -11.40
C ASP A 254 -10.42 11.91 -11.18
N GLU A 255 -9.99 13.17 -11.04
CA GLU A 255 -8.59 13.52 -10.83
C GLU A 255 -8.03 12.89 -9.55
N VAL A 256 -8.83 12.87 -8.48
CA VAL A 256 -8.44 12.26 -7.20
C VAL A 256 -8.38 10.73 -7.30
N VAL A 257 -9.27 10.14 -8.12
CA VAL A 257 -9.24 8.69 -8.38
C VAL A 257 -8.03 8.32 -9.24
N LEU A 258 -7.70 9.12 -10.26
CA LEU A 258 -6.52 8.93 -11.10
C LEU A 258 -5.22 9.11 -10.30
N ASP A 259 -5.25 9.91 -9.23
CA ASP A 259 -4.15 10.07 -8.27
C ASP A 259 -4.10 8.95 -7.21
N GLY A 260 -4.79 7.84 -7.43
CA GLY A 260 -4.70 6.62 -6.63
C GLY A 260 -5.74 6.45 -5.52
N ALA A 261 -6.81 7.26 -5.49
CA ALA A 261 -7.89 7.10 -4.51
C ALA A 261 -8.91 6.02 -4.93
N ASN A 262 -9.76 5.60 -3.97
CA ASN A 262 -10.85 4.65 -4.16
C ASN A 262 -10.42 3.32 -4.81
N VAL A 263 -9.25 2.82 -4.43
CA VAL A 263 -8.77 1.49 -4.88
C VAL A 263 -9.50 0.40 -4.10
N ALA A 264 -10.03 -0.58 -4.80
CA ALA A 264 -10.69 -1.73 -4.20
C ALA A 264 -10.24 -3.04 -4.87
N ALA A 265 -10.28 -4.13 -4.13
CA ALA A 265 -10.08 -5.47 -4.63
C ALA A 265 -11.39 -6.25 -4.61
N VAL A 266 -11.67 -6.96 -5.69
CA VAL A 266 -12.83 -7.86 -5.82
C VAL A 266 -12.33 -9.26 -6.09
N GLN A 267 -12.78 -10.23 -5.29
CA GLN A 267 -12.33 -11.61 -5.43
C GLN A 267 -13.04 -12.31 -6.59
N THR A 268 -12.26 -12.99 -7.41
CA THR A 268 -12.77 -13.80 -8.51
C THR A 268 -13.15 -15.20 -8.02
N GLU A 269 -13.83 -15.99 -8.85
CA GLU A 269 -14.19 -17.39 -8.54
C GLU A 269 -12.97 -18.30 -8.36
N THR A 270 -11.83 -17.95 -8.97
CA THR A 270 -10.57 -18.67 -8.80
C THR A 270 -9.85 -18.37 -7.50
N GLY A 271 -10.36 -17.41 -6.71
CA GLY A 271 -9.73 -16.91 -5.49
C GLY A 271 -8.71 -15.79 -5.72
N ALA A 272 -8.39 -15.45 -6.98
CA ALA A 272 -7.58 -14.29 -7.32
C ALA A 272 -8.34 -12.97 -7.05
N TRP A 273 -7.63 -11.85 -7.10
CA TRP A 273 -8.18 -10.54 -6.85
C TRP A 273 -8.01 -9.63 -8.07
N GLU A 274 -9.11 -9.07 -8.56
CA GLU A 274 -9.06 -7.95 -9.48
C GLU A 274 -8.98 -6.66 -8.68
N VAL A 275 -7.98 -5.83 -8.96
CA VAL A 275 -7.88 -4.47 -8.42
C VAL A 275 -8.60 -3.52 -9.37
N LEU A 276 -9.49 -2.72 -8.84
CA LEU A 276 -10.22 -1.70 -9.58
C LEU A 276 -10.27 -0.39 -8.78
N GLN A 277 -10.58 0.72 -9.47
CA GLN A 277 -10.91 1.98 -8.83
C GLN A 277 -12.32 2.41 -9.23
N PHE A 278 -12.93 3.29 -8.44
CA PHE A 278 -14.26 3.82 -8.73
C PHE A 278 -14.36 5.30 -8.39
N ALA A 279 -15.08 6.07 -9.20
CA ALA A 279 -15.32 7.48 -8.93
C ALA A 279 -16.68 7.72 -8.24
N ARG A 280 -17.64 6.83 -8.40
CA ARG A 280 -18.99 6.99 -7.88
C ARG A 280 -19.36 5.85 -6.93
N ALA A 281 -19.84 6.21 -5.75
CA ALA A 281 -20.42 5.31 -4.78
C ALA A 281 -21.68 5.96 -4.20
N GLU A 282 -22.83 5.53 -4.67
CA GLU A 282 -24.15 6.03 -4.24
C GLU A 282 -24.70 5.12 -3.14
N LEU A 283 -25.01 5.69 -1.98
CA LEU A 283 -25.66 4.97 -0.89
C LEU A 283 -27.16 4.76 -1.23
N ILE A 284 -27.55 3.54 -1.57
CA ILE A 284 -28.92 3.19 -1.99
C ILE A 284 -29.76 2.56 -0.88
N ALA A 285 -29.12 2.00 0.17
CA ALA A 285 -29.75 1.47 1.37
C ALA A 285 -28.70 1.42 2.50
N PRO A 286 -29.05 1.12 3.75
CA PRO A 286 -28.09 1.02 4.84
C PRO A 286 -26.91 0.08 4.51
N ARG A 287 -25.70 0.66 4.43
CA ARG A 287 -24.44 -0.01 4.02
C ARG A 287 -24.48 -0.65 2.64
N ARG A 288 -25.44 -0.33 1.79
CA ARG A 288 -25.53 -0.81 0.40
C ARG A 288 -25.24 0.34 -0.55
N TYR A 289 -24.25 0.13 -1.38
CA TYR A 289 -23.77 1.12 -2.33
C TYR A 289 -23.93 0.61 -3.75
N ARG A 290 -24.28 1.52 -4.66
CA ARG A 290 -24.09 1.32 -6.09
C ARG A 290 -22.79 1.98 -6.50
N VAL A 291 -21.84 1.18 -6.97
CA VAL A 291 -20.51 1.61 -7.37
C VAL A 291 -20.46 1.62 -8.90
N THR A 292 -20.07 2.76 -9.48
CA THR A 292 -20.04 2.98 -10.93
C THR A 292 -18.86 3.86 -11.31
N ARG A 293 -18.63 4.03 -12.62
CA ARG A 293 -17.50 4.76 -13.19
C ARG A 293 -16.19 4.14 -12.71
N LEU A 294 -15.88 2.98 -13.27
CA LEU A 294 -14.82 2.11 -12.81
C LEU A 294 -13.56 2.28 -13.67
N LEU A 295 -12.40 2.02 -13.07
CA LEU A 295 -11.16 1.70 -13.75
C LEU A 295 -10.82 0.25 -13.42
N ARG A 296 -10.82 -0.62 -14.42
CA ARG A 296 -10.72 -2.07 -14.25
C ARG A 296 -9.28 -2.55 -14.42
N GLY A 297 -8.96 -3.70 -13.82
CA GLY A 297 -7.68 -4.38 -14.00
C GLY A 297 -6.46 -3.56 -13.57
N GLN A 298 -6.58 -2.75 -12.51
CA GLN A 298 -5.50 -1.88 -12.04
C GLN A 298 -4.32 -2.69 -11.47
N ALA A 299 -3.15 -2.06 -11.36
CA ALA A 299 -1.91 -2.66 -10.85
C ALA A 299 -1.51 -3.98 -11.57
N GLY A 300 -1.92 -4.17 -12.83
CA GLY A 300 -1.60 -5.38 -13.60
C GLY A 300 -2.50 -6.58 -13.32
N THR A 301 -3.64 -6.38 -12.65
CA THR A 301 -4.66 -7.44 -12.46
C THR A 301 -5.62 -7.56 -13.64
N ASP A 302 -5.32 -6.94 -14.77
CA ASP A 302 -6.05 -7.11 -16.03
C ASP A 302 -6.14 -8.57 -16.48
N ALA A 303 -5.09 -9.37 -16.20
CA ALA A 303 -5.10 -10.81 -16.49
C ALA A 303 -6.02 -11.62 -15.55
N GLU A 304 -6.38 -11.08 -14.39
CA GLU A 304 -7.27 -11.72 -13.42
C GLU A 304 -8.75 -11.41 -13.66
N MET A 305 -9.05 -10.45 -14.54
CA MET A 305 -10.42 -10.03 -14.83
C MET A 305 -11.14 -11.10 -15.65
N PRO A 306 -12.10 -11.87 -15.07
CA PRO A 306 -12.88 -12.85 -15.81
C PRO A 306 -13.95 -12.15 -16.65
N SER A 307 -14.64 -12.91 -17.50
CA SER A 307 -15.80 -12.40 -18.23
C SER A 307 -16.91 -11.87 -17.30
N ARG A 308 -16.97 -12.41 -16.07
CA ARG A 308 -17.92 -12.04 -15.04
C ARG A 308 -17.37 -12.41 -13.66
N ILE A 309 -17.54 -11.53 -12.68
CA ILE A 309 -17.43 -11.84 -11.26
C ILE A 309 -18.84 -11.97 -10.70
N ALA A 310 -19.17 -13.09 -10.10
CA ALA A 310 -20.53 -13.37 -9.63
C ALA A 310 -20.90 -12.59 -8.37
N ALA A 311 -22.18 -12.36 -8.16
CA ALA A 311 -22.69 -11.88 -6.88
C ALA A 311 -22.26 -12.81 -5.74
N GLY A 312 -22.01 -12.24 -4.55
CA GLY A 312 -21.42 -12.94 -3.40
C GLY A 312 -19.90 -12.84 -3.31
N ALA A 313 -19.22 -12.41 -4.36
CA ALA A 313 -17.78 -12.17 -4.34
C ALA A 313 -17.36 -11.15 -3.27
N ALA A 314 -16.23 -11.38 -2.61
CA ALA A 314 -15.72 -10.47 -1.61
C ALA A 314 -15.25 -9.14 -2.24
N PHE A 315 -15.57 -8.05 -1.57
CA PHE A 315 -15.15 -6.69 -1.88
C PHE A 315 -14.35 -6.11 -0.72
N VAL A 316 -13.20 -5.55 -0.98
CA VAL A 316 -12.34 -4.91 0.03
C VAL A 316 -11.81 -3.60 -0.52
N LEU A 317 -12.04 -2.50 0.19
CA LEU A 317 -11.40 -1.22 -0.12
C LEU A 317 -9.95 -1.27 0.36
N ILE A 318 -9.02 -0.97 -0.54
CA ILE A 318 -7.59 -0.95 -0.25
C ILE A 318 -7.24 0.42 0.34
N ASP A 319 -7.10 0.47 1.65
CA ASP A 319 -6.71 1.67 2.38
C ASP A 319 -5.77 1.32 3.55
N THR A 320 -5.45 2.30 4.37
CA THR A 320 -4.55 2.13 5.52
C THR A 320 -5.07 1.23 6.64
N ARG A 321 -6.29 0.69 6.51
CA ARG A 321 -6.89 -0.25 7.47
C ARG A 321 -6.51 -1.70 7.18
N LEU A 322 -5.96 -1.99 6.01
CA LEU A 322 -5.41 -3.30 5.71
C LEU A 322 -4.08 -3.48 6.46
N ALA A 323 -3.89 -4.66 7.03
CA ALA A 323 -2.58 -5.03 7.52
C ALA A 323 -1.73 -5.57 6.38
N ARG A 324 -0.54 -4.99 6.19
CA ARG A 324 0.50 -5.60 5.36
C ARG A 324 1.36 -6.51 6.23
N VAL A 325 1.61 -7.70 5.74
CA VAL A 325 2.53 -8.68 6.33
C VAL A 325 3.61 -8.98 5.29
N ASP A 326 4.86 -8.74 5.64
CA ASP A 326 5.99 -9.02 4.76
C ASP A 326 6.43 -10.47 4.99
N LEU A 327 6.18 -11.34 4.01
CA LEU A 327 6.51 -12.76 4.06
C LEU A 327 7.92 -13.02 3.52
N ALA A 328 8.60 -13.97 4.16
CA ALA A 328 9.83 -14.51 3.61
C ALA A 328 9.52 -15.32 2.33
N VAL A 329 10.48 -15.40 1.41
CA VAL A 329 10.32 -16.17 0.16
C VAL A 329 9.96 -17.63 0.46
N ASP A 330 10.51 -18.21 1.53
CA ASP A 330 10.24 -19.60 1.94
C ASP A 330 8.83 -19.83 2.47
N ASP A 331 8.11 -18.78 2.85
CA ASP A 331 6.72 -18.83 3.29
C ASP A 331 5.73 -18.77 2.12
N LEU A 332 6.19 -18.34 0.93
CA LEU A 332 5.33 -18.20 -0.24
C LEU A 332 4.96 -19.57 -0.83
N SER A 333 3.76 -19.65 -1.40
CA SER A 333 3.17 -20.84 -2.00
C SER A 333 3.04 -22.05 -1.06
N ARG A 334 3.16 -21.81 0.25
CA ARG A 334 3.01 -22.85 1.28
C ARG A 334 1.75 -22.59 2.11
N PRO A 335 0.97 -23.62 2.43
CA PRO A 335 -0.15 -23.46 3.36
C PRO A 335 0.37 -23.05 4.75
N ILE A 336 -0.09 -21.92 5.23
CA ILE A 336 0.21 -21.39 6.56
C ILE A 336 -1.11 -21.29 7.32
N THR A 337 -1.09 -21.71 8.57
CA THR A 337 -2.22 -21.53 9.48
C THR A 337 -2.18 -20.13 10.06
N TRP A 338 -3.18 -19.34 9.73
CA TRP A 338 -3.37 -17.98 10.23
C TRP A 338 -4.37 -17.97 11.37
N ARG A 339 -4.13 -17.13 12.36
CA ARG A 339 -5.02 -16.94 13.48
C ARG A 339 -5.22 -15.47 13.78
N LEU A 340 -6.48 -15.00 13.68
CA LEU A 340 -6.85 -13.60 13.89
C LEU A 340 -7.87 -13.50 15.01
N GLY A 341 -7.64 -12.58 15.94
CA GLY A 341 -8.55 -12.33 17.06
C GLY A 341 -8.13 -11.14 17.91
N PRO A 342 -8.96 -10.77 18.90
CA PRO A 342 -8.70 -9.60 19.76
C PRO A 342 -7.32 -9.67 20.42
N ALA A 343 -6.50 -8.64 20.23
CA ALA A 343 -5.13 -8.60 20.71
C ALA A 343 -5.02 -8.71 22.25
N GLY A 344 -6.05 -8.26 22.98
CA GLY A 344 -6.13 -8.36 24.45
C GLY A 344 -6.63 -9.70 24.98
N LYS A 345 -6.80 -10.75 24.13
CA LYS A 345 -7.26 -12.08 24.52
C LYS A 345 -6.17 -13.13 24.36
N ALA A 346 -6.26 -14.20 25.13
CA ALA A 346 -5.34 -15.33 24.97
C ALA A 346 -5.51 -15.94 23.57
N VAL A 347 -4.40 -16.36 22.96
CA VAL A 347 -4.39 -16.97 21.62
C VAL A 347 -5.30 -18.20 21.52
N THR A 348 -5.49 -18.91 22.64
CA THR A 348 -6.39 -20.06 22.74
C THR A 348 -7.88 -19.71 22.81
N SER A 349 -8.22 -18.42 22.92
CA SER A 349 -9.62 -17.97 23.02
C SER A 349 -10.43 -18.37 21.79
N GLU A 350 -11.68 -18.77 21.99
CA GLU A 350 -12.64 -19.07 20.91
C GLU A 350 -12.98 -17.87 20.03
N THR A 351 -12.65 -16.65 20.47
CA THR A 351 -12.82 -15.42 19.68
C THR A 351 -11.79 -15.27 18.57
N PHE A 352 -10.79 -16.16 18.49
CA PHE A 352 -9.85 -16.21 17.38
C PHE A 352 -10.40 -17.07 16.24
N LYS A 353 -10.38 -16.53 15.03
CA LYS A 353 -10.62 -17.29 13.80
C LYS A 353 -9.33 -17.90 13.33
N THR A 354 -9.34 -19.19 13.07
CA THR A 354 -8.23 -19.92 12.45
C THR A 354 -8.58 -20.21 10.99
N THR A 355 -7.65 -19.94 10.08
CA THR A 355 -7.82 -20.15 8.64
C THR A 355 -6.48 -20.58 8.06
N GLU A 356 -6.49 -21.56 7.16
CA GLU A 356 -5.34 -21.92 6.35
C GLU A 356 -5.35 -21.11 5.06
N HIS A 357 -4.22 -20.49 4.72
CA HIS A 357 -4.07 -19.71 3.50
C HIS A 357 -2.62 -19.71 3.05
N ALA A 358 -2.39 -19.83 1.72
CA ALA A 358 -1.08 -19.73 1.08
C ALA A 358 -1.05 -18.48 0.21
N PHE A 359 -0.13 -17.57 0.48
CA PHE A 359 0.16 -16.44 -0.40
C PHE A 359 1.19 -16.88 -1.44
N VAL A 360 0.99 -16.53 -2.70
CA VAL A 360 1.96 -16.85 -3.76
C VAL A 360 2.98 -15.72 -3.98
N GLY A 361 2.73 -14.52 -3.45
CA GLY A 361 3.59 -13.36 -3.61
C GLY A 361 3.45 -12.74 -5.00
N LEU A 362 2.23 -12.38 -5.36
CA LEU A 362 1.87 -11.87 -6.69
C LEU A 362 2.68 -10.62 -7.10
N GLY A 363 3.23 -9.86 -6.14
CA GLY A 363 4.15 -8.76 -6.39
C GLY A 363 5.44 -9.14 -7.16
N ARG A 364 5.76 -10.44 -7.25
CA ARG A 364 6.91 -10.99 -7.99
C ARG A 364 6.58 -11.33 -9.43
N ARG A 365 5.30 -11.43 -9.78
CA ARG A 365 4.84 -11.85 -11.11
C ARG A 365 5.02 -10.72 -12.12
N PRO A 366 5.73 -10.93 -13.24
CA PRO A 366 5.77 -9.97 -14.34
C PRO A 366 4.39 -9.64 -14.86
N LEU A 367 4.17 -8.38 -15.22
CA LEU A 367 2.93 -7.92 -15.83
C LEU A 367 2.80 -8.46 -17.25
N SER A 368 1.56 -8.58 -17.75
CA SER A 368 1.31 -8.96 -19.13
C SER A 368 1.84 -7.88 -20.09
N PRO A 369 2.51 -8.23 -21.20
CA PRO A 369 2.82 -7.30 -22.27
C PRO A 369 1.56 -6.65 -22.85
N VAL A 370 1.72 -5.54 -23.56
CA VAL A 370 0.60 -4.77 -24.15
C VAL A 370 0.93 -4.34 -25.60
N HIS A 371 -0.04 -3.73 -26.28
CA HIS A 371 0.13 -3.19 -27.64
C HIS A 371 0.70 -4.21 -28.62
N VAL A 372 0.18 -5.45 -28.56
CA VAL A 372 0.59 -6.50 -29.48
C VAL A 372 0.20 -6.13 -30.89
N SER A 373 1.14 -6.25 -31.81
CA SER A 373 0.95 -6.01 -33.24
C SER A 373 1.70 -7.06 -34.04
N ALA A 374 1.27 -7.31 -35.27
CA ALA A 374 1.96 -8.25 -36.15
C ALA A 374 2.15 -7.67 -37.54
N LYS A 375 3.27 -8.05 -38.17
CA LYS A 375 3.56 -7.76 -39.56
C LYS A 375 3.81 -9.06 -40.33
N ARG A 376 3.00 -9.32 -41.36
CA ARG A 376 3.14 -10.46 -42.24
C ARG A 376 4.08 -10.13 -43.39
N THR A 377 4.98 -11.05 -43.69
CA THR A 377 5.92 -11.00 -44.82
C THR A 377 6.04 -12.39 -45.45
N GLY A 378 6.71 -12.51 -46.60
CA GLY A 378 6.99 -13.81 -47.20
C GLY A 378 7.83 -14.76 -46.32
N GLY A 379 8.54 -14.21 -45.31
CA GLY A 379 9.34 -15.00 -44.37
C GLY A 379 8.54 -15.47 -43.14
N GLY A 380 7.28 -15.06 -42.97
CA GLY A 380 6.46 -15.42 -41.83
C GLY A 380 5.75 -14.21 -41.19
N VAL A 381 5.45 -14.31 -39.90
CA VAL A 381 4.76 -13.30 -39.12
C VAL A 381 5.70 -12.79 -38.03
N THR A 382 6.06 -11.51 -38.05
CA THR A 382 6.78 -10.86 -36.96
C THR A 382 5.76 -10.28 -35.97
N ILE A 383 5.75 -10.81 -34.76
CA ILE A 383 4.90 -10.36 -33.64
C ILE A 383 5.74 -9.43 -32.77
N ARG A 384 5.17 -8.28 -32.37
CA ARG A 384 5.78 -7.26 -31.54
C ARG A 384 4.85 -6.87 -30.41
N TRP A 385 5.42 -6.48 -29.28
CA TRP A 385 4.69 -6.01 -28.13
C TRP A 385 5.46 -4.92 -27.38
N VAL A 386 4.82 -4.31 -26.41
CA VAL A 386 5.42 -3.38 -25.47
C VAL A 386 5.45 -4.04 -24.11
N ARG A 387 6.61 -4.08 -23.46
CA ARG A 387 6.74 -4.58 -22.09
C ARG A 387 6.13 -3.61 -21.10
N ARG A 388 5.65 -4.13 -19.97
CA ARG A 388 5.30 -3.34 -18.79
C ARG A 388 6.29 -3.64 -17.67
N THR A 389 6.38 -2.75 -16.69
CA THR A 389 7.16 -2.96 -15.47
C THR A 389 6.25 -2.95 -14.25
N ARG A 390 6.61 -3.73 -13.24
CA ARG A 390 5.93 -3.74 -11.93
C ARG A 390 6.53 -2.73 -10.96
N THR A 391 7.66 -2.11 -11.29
CA THR A 391 8.36 -1.12 -10.45
C THR A 391 8.81 0.07 -11.30
N GLY A 392 8.63 1.29 -10.77
CA GLY A 392 9.13 2.52 -11.39
C GLY A 392 8.50 2.87 -12.74
N GLY A 393 7.30 2.36 -13.06
CA GLY A 393 6.61 2.61 -14.32
C GLY A 393 6.00 4.00 -14.46
N ASP A 394 5.82 4.71 -13.35
CA ASP A 394 5.16 6.03 -13.30
C ASP A 394 6.17 7.20 -13.36
N ASN A 395 7.45 6.91 -13.60
CA ASN A 395 8.46 7.94 -13.67
C ASN A 395 8.54 8.56 -15.07
N TRP A 396 8.02 9.77 -15.22
CA TRP A 396 8.01 10.53 -16.47
C TRP A 396 9.37 11.11 -16.88
N GLU A 397 10.39 11.05 -16.01
CA GLU A 397 11.73 11.57 -16.30
C GLU A 397 12.59 10.53 -17.04
N GLN A 398 12.19 9.27 -17.07
CA GLN A 398 12.92 8.20 -17.74
C GLN A 398 12.47 8.06 -19.20
N LEU A 399 13.46 7.82 -20.09
CA LEU A 399 13.21 7.58 -21.53
C LEU A 399 12.52 6.22 -21.78
N ASP A 400 12.73 5.24 -20.90
CA ASP A 400 12.12 3.92 -20.95
C ASP A 400 11.87 3.41 -19.52
N VAL A 401 10.88 2.54 -19.36
CA VAL A 401 10.57 1.93 -18.07
C VAL A 401 11.65 0.93 -17.65
N PRO A 402 11.97 0.78 -16.35
CA PRO A 402 12.90 -0.23 -15.88
C PRO A 402 12.47 -1.62 -16.32
N LEU A 403 13.42 -2.53 -16.53
CA LEU A 403 13.08 -3.91 -16.91
C LEU A 403 12.28 -4.61 -15.79
N GLY A 404 12.64 -4.35 -14.53
CA GLY A 404 12.01 -4.97 -13.37
C GLY A 404 12.38 -6.44 -13.17
N GLU A 405 13.12 -7.06 -14.11
CA GLU A 405 13.58 -8.44 -14.08
C GLU A 405 15.10 -8.51 -14.28
N THR A 406 15.69 -9.66 -13.91
CA THR A 406 17.16 -9.85 -14.04
C THR A 406 17.60 -9.83 -15.50
N THR A 407 16.78 -10.42 -16.39
CA THR A 407 17.04 -10.52 -17.84
C THR A 407 15.75 -10.27 -18.59
N GLU A 408 15.85 -9.67 -19.78
CA GLU A 408 14.72 -9.53 -20.69
C GLU A 408 14.49 -10.84 -21.43
N ALA A 409 13.38 -11.50 -21.15
CA ALA A 409 12.99 -12.77 -21.76
C ALA A 409 11.47 -12.89 -21.86
N TYR A 410 11.03 -13.54 -22.95
CA TYR A 410 9.62 -13.75 -23.25
C TYR A 410 9.38 -15.15 -23.79
N GLU A 411 8.18 -15.67 -23.54
CA GLU A 411 7.65 -16.86 -24.22
C GLU A 411 6.33 -16.51 -24.90
N ILE A 412 6.19 -17.00 -26.13
CA ILE A 412 5.01 -16.76 -26.96
C ILE A 412 4.42 -18.12 -27.35
N ASP A 413 3.29 -18.46 -26.76
CA ASP A 413 2.53 -19.64 -27.13
C ASP A 413 1.67 -19.34 -28.35
N ILE A 414 1.88 -20.07 -29.43
CA ILE A 414 1.02 -20.09 -30.62
C ILE A 414 -0.14 -21.05 -30.35
N LEU A 415 -1.35 -20.56 -30.47
CA LEU A 415 -2.54 -21.29 -30.06
C LEU A 415 -3.39 -21.73 -31.28
N ASN A 416 -4.00 -22.91 -31.15
CA ASN A 416 -5.08 -23.36 -32.04
C ASN A 416 -6.22 -23.90 -31.17
N ASN A 417 -7.37 -23.24 -31.26
CA ASN A 417 -8.56 -23.57 -30.46
C ASN A 417 -8.22 -23.68 -28.94
N GLY A 418 -7.38 -22.78 -28.44
CA GLY A 418 -6.96 -22.73 -27.04
C GLY A 418 -5.84 -23.71 -26.65
N SER A 419 -5.41 -24.58 -27.54
CA SER A 419 -4.29 -25.51 -27.30
C SER A 419 -2.99 -24.95 -27.86
N VAL A 420 -1.91 -25.12 -27.11
CA VAL A 420 -0.57 -24.66 -27.52
C VAL A 420 -0.02 -25.58 -28.61
N LEU A 421 0.24 -25.03 -29.81
CA LEU A 421 0.90 -25.75 -30.90
C LEU A 421 2.43 -25.63 -30.79
N ARG A 422 2.90 -24.44 -30.40
CA ARG A 422 4.32 -24.12 -30.31
C ARG A 422 4.55 -23.00 -29.31
N THR A 423 5.66 -23.07 -28.59
CA THR A 423 6.20 -21.96 -27.81
C THR A 423 7.42 -21.40 -28.53
N LEU A 424 7.42 -20.09 -28.76
CA LEU A 424 8.56 -19.33 -29.26
C LEU A 424 9.21 -18.59 -28.09
N GLU A 425 10.53 -18.47 -28.11
CA GLU A 425 11.31 -17.72 -27.13
C GLU A 425 11.88 -16.47 -27.74
N ALA A 426 11.94 -15.37 -26.96
CA ALA A 426 12.52 -14.11 -27.37
C ALA A 426 13.26 -13.43 -26.21
N THR A 427 14.35 -12.71 -26.53
CA THR A 427 15.13 -11.90 -25.59
C THR A 427 14.93 -10.40 -25.79
N ARG A 428 13.96 -10.04 -26.62
CA ARG A 428 13.54 -8.67 -26.92
C ARG A 428 12.03 -8.68 -27.27
N PRO A 429 11.35 -7.52 -27.28
CA PRO A 429 9.91 -7.48 -27.42
C PRO A 429 9.42 -7.69 -28.88
N ASP A 430 10.07 -8.60 -29.60
CA ASP A 430 9.64 -9.07 -30.92
C ASP A 430 10.10 -10.51 -31.19
N VAL A 431 9.34 -11.21 -32.03
CA VAL A 431 9.68 -12.56 -32.48
C VAL A 431 9.20 -12.80 -33.88
N LEU A 432 9.98 -13.55 -34.67
CA LEU A 432 9.57 -14.03 -36.00
C LEU A 432 9.01 -15.47 -35.87
N TYR A 433 7.74 -15.63 -36.20
CA TYR A 433 7.15 -16.96 -36.44
C TYR A 433 7.33 -17.28 -37.90
N GLY A 434 8.29 -18.15 -38.23
CA GLY A 434 8.71 -18.42 -39.61
C GLY A 434 7.62 -19.08 -40.44
N ALA A 435 7.58 -18.79 -41.76
CA ALA A 435 6.57 -19.34 -42.68
C ALA A 435 6.58 -20.87 -42.71
N ALA A 436 7.78 -21.50 -42.66
CA ALA A 436 7.89 -22.96 -42.63
C ALA A 436 7.30 -23.58 -41.34
N ASP A 437 7.46 -22.88 -40.20
CA ASP A 437 6.91 -23.35 -38.94
C ASP A 437 5.38 -23.17 -38.92
N ILE A 438 4.85 -22.08 -39.48
CA ILE A 438 3.41 -21.85 -39.64
C ILE A 438 2.77 -22.99 -40.44
N ILE A 439 3.36 -23.36 -41.58
CA ILE A 439 2.85 -24.45 -42.41
C ILE A 439 2.96 -25.79 -41.69
N ARG A 440 4.04 -26.04 -40.93
CA ARG A 440 4.22 -27.25 -40.15
C ARG A 440 3.15 -27.38 -39.05
N ASP A 441 2.83 -26.30 -38.37
CA ASP A 441 1.97 -26.29 -37.21
C ASP A 441 0.47 -26.27 -37.59
N PHE A 442 0.09 -25.52 -38.64
CA PHE A 442 -1.30 -25.39 -39.07
C PHE A 442 -1.66 -26.20 -40.32
N GLY A 443 -0.66 -26.65 -41.09
CA GLY A 443 -0.89 -27.27 -42.41
C GLY A 443 -1.19 -26.27 -43.52
N PHE A 444 -1.43 -25.01 -43.20
CA PHE A 444 -1.72 -23.90 -44.10
C PHE A 444 -1.35 -22.60 -43.47
N VAL A 445 -1.40 -21.48 -44.18
CA VAL A 445 -1.18 -20.15 -43.62
C VAL A 445 -2.53 -19.60 -43.14
N PRO A 446 -2.80 -19.53 -41.83
CA PRO A 446 -4.06 -19.00 -41.30
C PRO A 446 -4.15 -17.49 -41.52
N GLU A 447 -5.38 -16.98 -41.66
CA GLU A 447 -5.64 -15.56 -41.78
C GLU A 447 -5.32 -14.81 -40.50
N ALA A 448 -5.57 -15.42 -39.36
CA ALA A 448 -5.22 -14.90 -38.02
C ALA A 448 -4.60 -16.01 -37.17
N ILE A 449 -3.72 -15.62 -36.26
CA ILE A 449 -3.02 -16.50 -35.33
C ILE A 449 -3.35 -16.05 -33.93
N ASP A 450 -3.92 -16.93 -33.13
CA ASP A 450 -4.12 -16.70 -31.71
C ASP A 450 -2.81 -16.99 -30.98
N CYS A 451 -2.39 -16.10 -30.07
CA CYS A 451 -1.18 -16.26 -29.28
C CYS A 451 -1.36 -15.73 -27.86
N ALA A 452 -0.57 -16.28 -26.94
CA ALA A 452 -0.41 -15.79 -25.58
C ALA A 452 1.05 -15.40 -25.35
N ILE A 453 1.29 -14.19 -24.87
CA ILE A 453 2.64 -13.64 -24.69
C ILE A 453 2.89 -13.44 -23.19
N TYR A 454 4.03 -13.94 -22.72
CA TYR A 454 4.46 -13.90 -21.32
C TYR A 454 5.83 -13.24 -21.22
N GLN A 455 6.00 -12.31 -20.27
CA GLN A 455 7.33 -11.93 -19.81
C GLN A 455 7.81 -12.96 -18.80
N ILE A 456 9.10 -13.31 -18.83
CA ILE A 456 9.69 -14.35 -17.98
C ILE A 456 10.48 -13.71 -16.86
N SER A 457 10.25 -14.20 -15.63
CA SER A 457 11.05 -13.86 -14.45
C SER A 457 11.89 -15.04 -14.01
N ALA A 458 13.13 -14.80 -13.64
CA ALA A 458 14.00 -15.83 -13.06
C ALA A 458 13.50 -16.37 -11.71
N THR A 459 12.70 -15.58 -10.98
CA THR A 459 12.20 -15.91 -9.63
C THR A 459 10.74 -16.38 -9.62
N TRP A 460 9.96 -16.04 -10.65
CA TRP A 460 8.55 -16.41 -10.76
C TRP A 460 8.27 -17.43 -11.87
N GLY A 461 9.03 -17.37 -12.94
CA GLY A 461 8.73 -18.08 -14.18
C GLY A 461 7.88 -17.21 -15.14
N ARG A 462 6.86 -17.78 -15.74
CA ARG A 462 5.95 -17.10 -16.66
C ARG A 462 5.12 -16.03 -15.92
N GLY A 463 5.15 -14.80 -16.40
CA GLY A 463 4.32 -13.70 -15.95
C GLY A 463 2.86 -13.86 -16.33
N ALA A 464 2.08 -12.78 -16.18
CA ALA A 464 0.70 -12.74 -16.63
C ALA A 464 0.63 -12.80 -18.17
N PRO A 465 -0.27 -13.61 -18.77
CA PRO A 465 -0.44 -13.71 -20.21
C PRO A 465 -1.11 -12.46 -20.80
N TYR A 466 -0.74 -12.12 -22.01
CA TYR A 466 -1.56 -11.29 -22.89
C TYR A 466 -2.04 -12.13 -24.08
N PHE A 467 -3.34 -12.31 -24.19
CA PHE A 467 -3.94 -13.04 -25.32
C PHE A 467 -4.19 -12.07 -26.47
N ALA A 468 -3.67 -12.40 -27.64
CA ALA A 468 -3.83 -11.61 -28.85
C ALA A 468 -4.23 -12.49 -30.02
N ARG A 469 -4.95 -11.89 -30.95
CA ARG A 469 -5.23 -12.44 -32.27
C ARG A 469 -4.57 -11.57 -33.32
N VAL A 470 -3.55 -12.07 -33.99
CA VAL A 470 -2.67 -11.35 -34.89
C VAL A 470 -2.76 -11.88 -36.34
#